data_32a3415148a111fb29012acfd5669d34
#
_entry.id   32a3415148a111fb29012acfd5669d34
#
_cell.length_a   1.000
_cell.length_b   1.000
_cell.length_c   1.000
_cell.angle_alpha   90.00
_cell.angle_beta   90.00
_cell.angle_gamma   90.00
#
_symmetry.space_group_name_H-M   'P 1'
#
loop_
_entity.id
_entity.type
_entity.pdbx_description
1 polymer ?
#
loop_
_entity_poly.entity_id
_entity_poly.type
_entity_poly.pdbx_seq_one_letter_code
_entity_poly.pdbx_strand_id
1 'polypeptide(L)'
;MRRISTIAGSDNTFEEKLKTFSNFRVMRSAVIYGANGSGKTNYLAALTKMQKMIIMSTVLGANNNKLLEVPAIKKELAAPIETFKFDIDCKSKETYFEIQVIIEEILYTYSFAIQDGKIQKELLTKKKKRTEVLIKRTSPKYEDIVLRSGLSSFKNMVSVVREDALCLAMAAMLNNPLASMILNEIMNYRVINMASVGNAPDFDEENTNEEAIERYLKYLKIADPTLTN
;
A
#
# COMPACT_ATOMS: atom_id res chain seq x y z
N MET A 1 -7.85 -3.36 16.13
CA MET A 1 -7.45 -3.27 14.70
C MET A 1 -8.69 -2.95 13.88
N ARG A 2 -8.70 -1.86 13.08
CA ARG A 2 -9.82 -1.55 12.17
C ARG A 2 -9.45 -2.05 10.78
N ARG A 3 -10.33 -2.82 10.17
CA ARG A 3 -10.14 -3.41 8.83
C ARG A 3 -11.27 -2.97 7.93
N ILE A 4 -10.97 -2.58 6.70
CA ILE A 4 -11.93 -2.37 5.63
C ILE A 4 -11.71 -3.46 4.60
N SER A 5 -12.78 -4.17 4.25
CA SER A 5 -12.76 -5.18 3.21
C SER A 5 -13.68 -4.75 2.07
N THR A 6 -13.18 -4.82 0.85
CA THR A 6 -13.97 -4.64 -0.37
C THR A 6 -14.47 -5.97 -0.93
N ILE A 7 -14.13 -7.11 -0.31
CA ILE A 7 -14.67 -8.42 -0.70
C ILE A 7 -16.16 -8.44 -0.35
N ALA A 8 -16.99 -8.67 -1.35
CA ALA A 8 -18.43 -8.72 -1.19
C ALA A 8 -18.85 -9.98 -0.41
N GLY A 9 -19.88 -9.83 0.41
CA GLY A 9 -20.57 -10.95 1.06
C GLY A 9 -21.41 -11.80 0.10
N SER A 10 -22.31 -12.61 0.64
CA SER A 10 -23.20 -13.48 -0.11
C SER A 10 -24.42 -12.77 -0.73
N ASP A 11 -24.59 -11.47 -0.46
CA ASP A 11 -25.70 -10.69 -1.01
C ASP A 11 -25.49 -10.43 -2.51
N ASN A 12 -26.52 -10.68 -3.32
CA ASN A 12 -26.50 -10.52 -4.78
C ASN A 12 -27.36 -9.34 -5.26
N THR A 13 -27.81 -8.46 -4.36
CA THR A 13 -28.75 -7.37 -4.67
C THR A 13 -28.20 -6.35 -5.66
N PHE A 14 -26.86 -6.21 -5.78
CA PHE A 14 -26.19 -5.22 -6.63
C PHE A 14 -25.01 -5.85 -7.39
N GLU A 15 -25.25 -6.88 -8.17
CA GLU A 15 -24.19 -7.59 -8.92
C GLU A 15 -23.44 -6.69 -9.90
N GLU A 16 -24.12 -5.70 -10.50
CA GLU A 16 -23.52 -4.72 -11.41
C GLU A 16 -22.45 -3.83 -10.74
N LYS A 17 -22.50 -3.70 -9.41
CA LYS A 17 -21.50 -2.95 -8.61
C LYS A 17 -20.31 -3.79 -8.19
N LEU A 18 -20.31 -5.07 -8.55
CA LEU A 18 -19.25 -6.00 -8.23
C LEU A 18 -18.35 -6.24 -9.44
N LYS A 19 -17.07 -6.51 -9.18
CA LYS A 19 -16.14 -7.13 -10.12
C LYS A 19 -15.94 -8.57 -9.66
N THR A 20 -16.30 -9.52 -10.50
CA THR A 20 -16.17 -10.94 -10.21
C THR A 20 -14.84 -11.45 -10.74
N PHE A 21 -14.09 -12.10 -9.89
CA PHE A 21 -12.93 -12.93 -10.18
C PHE A 21 -13.32 -14.38 -9.91
N SER A 22 -12.55 -15.36 -10.40
CA SER A 22 -12.91 -16.79 -10.26
C SER A 22 -13.30 -17.21 -8.84
N ASN A 23 -12.66 -16.64 -7.81
CA ASN A 23 -12.87 -17.03 -6.41
C ASN A 23 -13.27 -15.86 -5.50
N PHE A 24 -13.46 -14.67 -6.06
CA PHE A 24 -13.72 -13.46 -5.28
C PHE A 24 -14.69 -12.55 -6.01
N ARG A 25 -15.58 -11.92 -5.26
CA ARG A 25 -16.40 -10.80 -5.71
C ARG A 25 -15.94 -9.57 -4.93
N VAL A 26 -15.63 -8.50 -5.63
CA VAL A 26 -15.04 -7.28 -5.04
C VAL A 26 -15.92 -6.09 -5.41
N MET A 27 -16.22 -5.25 -4.45
CA MET A 27 -16.93 -3.98 -4.67
C MET A 27 -16.06 -3.05 -5.51
N ARG A 28 -16.66 -2.42 -6.53
CA ARG A 28 -15.96 -1.42 -7.37
C ARG A 28 -15.73 -0.11 -6.65
N SER A 29 -16.56 0.21 -5.66
CA SER A 29 -16.47 1.44 -4.86
C SER A 29 -16.94 1.18 -3.44
N ALA A 30 -16.45 1.97 -2.51
CA ALA A 30 -16.91 1.99 -1.13
C ALA A 30 -16.94 3.43 -0.61
N VAL A 31 -17.95 3.77 0.17
CA VAL A 31 -18.06 5.07 0.82
C VAL A 31 -17.83 4.89 2.32
N ILE A 32 -16.94 5.69 2.88
CA ILE A 32 -16.65 5.71 4.31
C ILE A 32 -17.20 7.00 4.89
N TYR A 33 -18.22 6.90 5.73
CA TYR A 33 -18.79 8.04 6.44
C TYR A 33 -18.78 7.83 7.95
N GLY A 34 -18.94 8.90 8.71
CA GLY A 34 -18.94 8.87 10.18
C GLY A 34 -18.67 10.26 10.74
N ALA A 35 -18.84 10.40 12.06
CA ALA A 35 -18.62 11.65 12.79
C ALA A 35 -17.19 12.19 12.62
N ASN A 36 -16.99 13.47 12.87
CA ASN A 36 -15.66 14.08 12.90
C ASN A 36 -14.83 13.40 14.00
N GLY A 37 -13.55 13.17 13.73
CA GLY A 37 -12.67 12.43 14.64
C GLY A 37 -12.82 10.91 14.62
N SER A 38 -13.73 10.32 13.82
CA SER A 38 -13.93 8.85 13.76
C SER A 38 -12.79 8.08 13.09
N GLY A 39 -11.79 8.77 12.55
CA GLY A 39 -10.60 8.15 11.96
C GLY A 39 -10.69 7.89 10.44
N LYS A 40 -11.64 8.49 9.72
CA LYS A 40 -11.77 8.36 8.26
C LYS A 40 -10.48 8.74 7.53
N THR A 41 -9.94 9.91 7.84
CA THR A 41 -8.68 10.42 7.26
C THR A 41 -7.48 9.55 7.63
N ASN A 42 -7.46 9.01 8.86
CA ASN A 42 -6.37 8.14 9.31
C ASN A 42 -6.30 6.84 8.50
N TYR A 43 -7.43 6.36 7.97
CA TYR A 43 -7.43 5.19 7.10
C TYR A 43 -6.70 5.47 5.78
N LEU A 44 -6.99 6.60 5.14
CA LEU A 44 -6.31 7.02 3.91
C LEU A 44 -4.82 7.33 4.19
N ALA A 45 -4.54 8.02 5.30
CA ALA A 45 -3.16 8.30 5.71
C ALA A 45 -2.35 7.01 5.97
N ALA A 46 -2.96 5.93 6.45
CA ALA A 46 -2.29 4.65 6.63
C ALA A 46 -1.82 4.05 5.31
N LEU A 47 -2.61 4.14 4.24
CA LEU A 47 -2.21 3.68 2.89
C LEU A 47 -1.00 4.48 2.39
N THR A 48 -1.06 5.81 2.47
CA THR A 48 0.06 6.68 2.08
C THR A 48 1.33 6.36 2.89
N LYS A 49 1.19 6.16 4.20
CA LYS A 49 2.33 5.77 5.06
C LYS A 49 2.91 4.41 4.67
N MET A 50 2.06 3.44 4.36
CA MET A 50 2.50 2.13 3.88
C MET A 50 3.31 2.25 2.58
N GLN A 51 2.83 3.01 1.60
CA GLN A 51 3.54 3.27 0.34
C GLN A 51 4.88 3.98 0.57
N LYS A 52 4.91 5.00 1.45
CA LYS A 52 6.16 5.68 1.84
C LYS A 52 7.17 4.71 2.43
N MET A 53 6.77 3.81 3.32
CA MET A 53 7.68 2.82 3.90
C MET A 53 8.27 1.88 2.86
N ILE A 54 7.48 1.49 1.85
CA ILE A 54 7.97 0.69 0.73
C ILE A 54 9.09 1.45 -0.01
N ILE A 55 8.85 2.72 -0.37
CA ILE A 55 9.83 3.57 -1.05
C ILE A 55 11.09 3.76 -0.17
N MET A 56 10.89 4.07 1.11
CA MET A 56 12.00 4.29 2.04
C MET A 56 12.90 3.07 2.21
N SER A 57 12.33 1.87 2.16
CA SER A 57 13.10 0.63 2.24
C SER A 57 14.17 0.54 1.15
N THR A 58 13.92 1.15 -0.01
CA THR A 58 14.85 1.16 -1.14
C THR A 58 15.78 2.36 -1.14
N VAL A 59 15.31 3.54 -0.70
CA VAL A 59 16.05 4.82 -0.77
C VAL A 59 17.05 4.98 0.37
N LEU A 60 16.70 4.58 1.61
CA LEU A 60 17.56 4.79 2.79
C LEU A 60 18.82 3.91 2.82
N GLY A 61 18.99 2.99 1.87
CA GLY A 61 20.10 2.02 1.86
C GLY A 61 21.47 2.55 1.52
N ALA A 62 21.58 3.77 1.01
CA ALA A 62 22.88 4.36 0.69
C ALA A 62 23.36 5.27 1.84
N ASN A 63 24.44 4.87 2.50
CA ASN A 63 25.10 5.66 3.56
C ASN A 63 25.54 7.08 3.14
N ASN A 64 25.43 7.43 1.86
CA ASN A 64 25.76 8.74 1.28
C ASN A 64 24.62 9.28 0.40
N ASN A 65 23.37 9.06 0.79
CA ASN A 65 22.26 9.49 -0.05
C ASN A 65 22.01 11.00 0.10
N LYS A 66 22.54 11.79 -0.85
CA LYS A 66 22.33 13.24 -0.93
C LYS A 66 20.84 13.64 -0.97
N LEU A 67 19.96 12.73 -1.36
CA LEU A 67 18.50 12.94 -1.31
C LEU A 67 18.00 13.14 0.14
N LEU A 68 18.68 12.54 1.13
CA LEU A 68 18.37 12.74 2.56
C LEU A 68 18.83 14.10 3.09
N GLU A 69 19.69 14.82 2.36
CA GLU A 69 20.12 16.18 2.69
C GLU A 69 19.09 17.22 2.25
N VAL A 70 18.16 16.86 1.35
CA VAL A 70 17.07 17.75 0.94
C VAL A 70 16.09 17.92 2.11
N PRO A 71 15.93 19.13 2.68
CA PRO A 71 15.13 19.34 3.89
C PRO A 71 13.66 18.85 3.75
N ALA A 72 13.06 19.02 2.58
CA ALA A 72 11.70 18.58 2.31
C ALA A 72 11.59 17.04 2.36
N ILE A 73 12.54 16.34 1.73
CA ILE A 73 12.60 14.87 1.73
C ILE A 73 12.89 14.37 3.14
N LYS A 74 13.86 14.96 3.82
CA LYS A 74 14.22 14.61 5.20
C LYS A 74 13.04 14.79 6.15
N LYS A 75 12.29 15.89 6.05
CA LYS A 75 11.12 16.16 6.88
C LYS A 75 10.00 15.13 6.61
N GLU A 76 9.78 14.79 5.37
CA GLU A 76 8.73 13.86 4.97
C GLU A 76 9.08 12.41 5.29
N LEU A 77 10.34 12.04 5.16
CA LEU A 77 10.86 10.72 5.49
C LEU A 77 11.01 10.52 7.01
N ALA A 78 11.40 11.57 7.74
CA ALA A 78 11.57 11.53 9.19
C ALA A 78 10.26 11.65 9.98
N ALA A 79 9.12 11.86 9.30
CA ALA A 79 7.83 11.89 9.98
C ALA A 79 7.58 10.51 10.63
N PRO A 80 7.65 10.41 11.96
CA PRO A 80 7.49 9.13 12.64
C PRO A 80 6.12 8.54 12.30
N ILE A 81 6.03 7.22 12.24
CA ILE A 81 4.74 6.55 12.24
C ILE A 81 4.11 6.86 13.60
N GLU A 82 3.22 7.86 13.60
CA GLU A 82 2.55 8.26 14.81
C GLU A 82 1.64 7.14 15.29
N THR A 83 1.92 6.60 16.46
CA THR A 83 1.02 5.72 17.19
C THR A 83 -0.19 6.51 17.67
N PHE A 84 -1.27 5.82 18.02
CA PHE A 84 -2.46 6.48 18.58
C PHE A 84 -2.12 7.16 19.90
N LYS A 85 -2.19 8.51 19.94
CA LYS A 85 -1.65 9.34 21.03
C LYS A 85 -2.52 9.32 22.30
N PHE A 86 -3.79 8.95 22.19
CA PHE A 86 -4.75 8.98 23.30
C PHE A 86 -4.79 7.69 24.13
N ASP A 87 -3.97 6.70 23.79
CA ASP A 87 -3.82 5.47 24.53
C ASP A 87 -2.34 5.26 24.85
N ILE A 88 -2.00 5.27 26.15
CA ILE A 88 -0.64 5.12 26.65
C ILE A 88 -0.05 3.78 26.23
N ASP A 89 -0.87 2.74 26.20
CA ASP A 89 -0.45 1.39 25.80
C ASP A 89 -0.12 1.28 24.32
N CYS A 90 -0.59 2.19 23.48
CA CYS A 90 -0.28 2.17 22.04
C CYS A 90 1.13 2.66 21.71
N LYS A 91 1.81 3.40 22.61
CA LYS A 91 3.16 3.91 22.39
C LYS A 91 4.21 2.81 22.28
N SER A 92 4.00 1.70 22.97
CA SER A 92 4.91 0.56 23.00
C SER A 92 4.49 -0.59 22.07
N LYS A 93 3.39 -0.45 21.31
CA LYS A 93 2.90 -1.49 20.43
C LYS A 93 3.41 -1.35 19.01
N GLU A 94 3.59 -2.48 18.35
CA GLU A 94 3.87 -2.55 16.91
C GLU A 94 2.77 -1.84 16.11
N THR A 95 3.14 -1.03 15.13
CA THR A 95 2.20 -0.54 14.12
C THR A 95 2.12 -1.55 13.00
N TYR A 96 0.93 -2.08 12.75
CA TYR A 96 0.67 -3.12 11.76
C TYR A 96 -0.04 -2.55 10.53
N PHE A 97 0.45 -2.94 9.36
CA PHE A 97 -0.12 -2.64 8.05
C PHE A 97 -0.48 -3.93 7.33
N GLU A 98 -1.61 -3.96 6.65
CA GLU A 98 -2.00 -5.04 5.75
C GLU A 98 -2.75 -4.48 4.55
N ILE A 99 -2.42 -4.98 3.35
CA ILE A 99 -3.13 -4.72 2.11
C ILE A 99 -3.36 -6.03 1.36
N GLN A 100 -4.50 -6.10 0.67
CA GLN A 100 -4.83 -7.21 -0.20
C GLN A 100 -5.03 -6.70 -1.62
N VAL A 101 -4.40 -7.34 -2.58
CA VAL A 101 -4.51 -7.04 -4.00
C VAL A 101 -4.81 -8.31 -4.80
N ILE A 102 -5.60 -8.19 -5.87
CA ILE A 102 -5.89 -9.31 -6.77
C ILE A 102 -5.21 -9.02 -8.09
N ILE A 103 -4.27 -9.89 -8.47
CA ILE A 103 -3.52 -9.80 -9.72
C ILE A 103 -3.67 -11.15 -10.42
N GLU A 104 -4.14 -11.15 -11.68
CA GLU A 104 -4.32 -12.38 -12.49
C GLU A 104 -5.07 -13.49 -11.75
N GLU A 105 -6.22 -13.15 -11.15
CA GLU A 105 -7.08 -14.09 -10.39
C GLU A 105 -6.44 -14.65 -9.10
N ILE A 106 -5.30 -14.14 -8.67
CA ILE A 106 -4.60 -14.53 -7.46
C ILE A 106 -4.73 -13.41 -6.42
N LEU A 107 -5.20 -13.74 -5.23
CA LEU A 107 -5.23 -12.83 -4.10
C LEU A 107 -3.86 -12.84 -3.40
N TYR A 108 -3.19 -11.70 -3.38
CA TYR A 108 -1.98 -11.45 -2.60
C TYR A 108 -2.35 -10.70 -1.34
N THR A 109 -1.90 -11.18 -0.19
CA THR A 109 -2.02 -10.46 1.09
C THR A 109 -0.62 -10.12 1.56
N TYR A 110 -0.34 -8.83 1.66
CA TYR A 110 0.93 -8.30 2.13
C TYR A 110 0.74 -7.55 3.42
N SER A 111 1.54 -7.90 4.43
CA SER A 111 1.49 -7.26 5.74
C SER A 111 2.87 -7.13 6.36
N PHE A 112 3.04 -6.12 7.21
CA PHE A 112 4.22 -5.96 8.03
C PHE A 112 3.89 -5.21 9.32
N ALA A 113 4.75 -5.39 10.31
CA ALA A 113 4.70 -4.67 11.59
C ALA A 113 6.02 -3.93 11.81
N ILE A 114 5.92 -2.69 12.28
CA ILE A 114 7.06 -1.85 12.62
C ILE A 114 6.98 -1.39 14.07
N GLN A 115 8.14 -1.38 14.73
CA GLN A 115 8.32 -0.80 16.04
C GLN A 115 9.74 -0.22 16.14
N ASP A 116 9.87 0.98 16.71
CA ASP A 116 11.14 1.67 16.90
C ASP A 116 11.99 1.78 15.60
N GLY A 117 11.30 2.03 14.48
CA GLY A 117 11.93 2.15 13.16
C GLY A 117 12.39 0.84 12.53
N LYS A 118 12.18 -0.31 13.18
CA LYS A 118 12.59 -1.63 12.69
C LYS A 118 11.39 -2.48 12.29
N ILE A 119 11.55 -3.26 11.22
CA ILE A 119 10.54 -4.21 10.76
C ILE A 119 10.56 -5.45 11.65
N GLN A 120 9.56 -5.59 12.49
CA GLN A 120 9.43 -6.71 13.42
C GLN A 120 8.91 -7.96 12.72
N LYS A 121 7.99 -7.79 11.79
CA LYS A 121 7.36 -8.88 11.04
C LYS A 121 7.09 -8.45 9.62
N GLU A 122 7.18 -9.38 8.68
CA GLU A 122 6.75 -9.18 7.30
C GLU A 122 6.19 -10.49 6.77
N LEU A 123 5.01 -10.43 6.16
CA LEU A 123 4.34 -11.61 5.61
C LEU A 123 3.77 -11.27 4.24
N LEU A 124 4.11 -12.07 3.25
CA LEU A 124 3.47 -12.09 1.95
C LEU A 124 2.89 -13.47 1.70
N THR A 125 1.61 -13.52 1.37
CA THR A 125 0.95 -14.75 0.96
C THR A 125 0.27 -14.57 -0.38
N LYS A 126 0.13 -15.67 -1.14
CA LYS A 126 -0.74 -15.75 -2.32
C LYS A 126 -1.82 -16.80 -2.09
N LYS A 127 -3.01 -16.56 -2.63
CA LYS A 127 -4.14 -17.49 -2.57
C LYS A 127 -4.83 -17.57 -3.92
N LYS A 128 -4.75 -18.74 -4.56
CA LYS A 128 -5.59 -19.13 -5.70
C LYS A 128 -6.62 -20.17 -5.27
N LYS A 129 -6.21 -21.38 -5.00
CA LYS A 129 -7.00 -22.45 -4.36
C LYS A 129 -6.59 -22.65 -2.90
N ARG A 130 -5.30 -22.65 -2.63
CA ARG A 130 -4.71 -22.78 -1.30
C ARG A 130 -3.85 -21.58 -1.01
N THR A 131 -3.71 -21.24 0.28
CA THR A 131 -2.82 -20.17 0.72
C THR A 131 -1.39 -20.68 0.77
N GLU A 132 -0.48 -19.97 0.12
CA GLU A 132 0.95 -20.21 0.12
C GLU A 132 1.66 -18.99 0.70
N VAL A 133 2.63 -19.22 1.59
CA VAL A 133 3.50 -18.17 2.13
C VAL A 133 4.67 -17.97 1.17
N LEU A 134 4.93 -16.72 0.77
CA LEU A 134 6.01 -16.33 -0.14
C LEU A 134 7.16 -15.66 0.62
N ILE A 135 6.85 -14.75 1.56
CA ILE A 135 7.79 -14.12 2.49
C ILE A 135 7.25 -14.35 3.89
N LYS A 136 8.14 -14.73 4.81
CA LYS A 136 7.86 -14.74 6.24
C LYS A 136 9.10 -14.22 6.96
N ARG A 137 8.96 -13.08 7.64
CA ARG A 137 9.96 -12.49 8.53
C ARG A 137 9.37 -12.43 9.94
N THR A 138 10.14 -12.85 10.94
CA THR A 138 9.67 -12.97 12.34
C THR A 138 10.46 -12.11 13.32
N SER A 139 11.53 -11.46 12.85
CA SER A 139 12.32 -10.50 13.61
C SER A 139 12.97 -9.46 12.69
N PRO A 140 13.60 -8.39 13.22
CA PRO A 140 14.36 -7.44 12.41
C PRO A 140 15.54 -8.03 11.65
N LYS A 141 16.06 -9.18 12.05
CA LYS A 141 17.25 -9.80 11.47
C LYS A 141 16.92 -10.46 10.13
N TYR A 142 17.84 -10.37 9.16
CA TYR A 142 17.67 -10.99 7.85
C TYR A 142 17.72 -12.52 7.91
N GLU A 143 18.40 -13.12 8.90
CA GLU A 143 18.47 -14.57 9.12
C GLU A 143 17.08 -15.18 9.38
N ASP A 144 16.16 -14.39 9.93
CA ASP A 144 14.78 -14.79 10.22
C ASP A 144 13.81 -14.54 9.06
N ILE A 145 14.36 -14.30 7.84
CA ILE A 145 13.58 -14.15 6.62
C ILE A 145 13.57 -15.48 5.86
N VAL A 146 12.37 -16.02 5.68
CA VAL A 146 12.12 -17.22 4.86
C VAL A 146 11.45 -16.80 3.56
N LEU A 147 12.10 -17.12 2.43
CA LEU A 147 11.60 -16.89 1.08
C LEU A 147 11.20 -18.22 0.43
N ARG A 148 10.09 -18.17 -0.35
CA ARG A 148 9.59 -19.33 -1.07
C ARG A 148 9.42 -19.04 -2.56
N SER A 149 8.65 -19.89 -3.25
CA SER A 149 8.47 -19.85 -4.71
C SER A 149 8.16 -18.44 -5.26
N GLY A 150 8.77 -18.09 -6.38
CA GLY A 150 8.66 -16.75 -6.99
C GLY A 150 9.67 -15.72 -6.48
N LEU A 151 10.28 -15.96 -5.30
CA LEU A 151 11.31 -15.10 -4.71
C LEU A 151 12.66 -15.81 -4.57
N SER A 152 12.80 -17.00 -5.14
CA SER A 152 14.02 -17.82 -5.05
C SER A 152 15.25 -17.13 -5.62
N SER A 153 15.11 -16.32 -6.67
CA SER A 153 16.21 -15.51 -7.22
C SER A 153 16.80 -14.52 -6.21
N PHE A 154 15.99 -14.04 -5.28
CA PHE A 154 16.42 -13.11 -4.23
C PHE A 154 17.01 -13.83 -2.99
N LYS A 155 16.86 -15.13 -2.88
CA LYS A 155 17.26 -15.89 -1.67
C LYS A 155 18.74 -15.70 -1.29
N ASN A 156 19.63 -15.67 -2.27
CA ASN A 156 21.07 -15.48 -2.05
C ASN A 156 21.45 -14.03 -1.69
N MET A 157 20.53 -13.11 -1.83
CA MET A 157 20.72 -11.66 -1.54
C MET A 157 19.95 -11.21 -0.30
N VAL A 158 19.33 -12.12 0.44
CA VAL A 158 18.50 -11.75 1.60
C VAL A 158 19.29 -11.00 2.67
N SER A 159 20.61 -11.22 2.74
CA SER A 159 21.52 -10.52 3.67
C SER A 159 21.64 -9.00 3.41
N VAL A 160 21.22 -8.51 2.26
CA VAL A 160 21.17 -7.05 2.00
C VAL A 160 19.95 -6.38 2.62
N VAL A 161 18.99 -7.16 3.14
CA VAL A 161 17.79 -6.64 3.77
C VAL A 161 18.12 -6.14 5.17
N ARG A 162 18.10 -4.81 5.33
CA ARG A 162 18.35 -4.16 6.63
C ARG A 162 17.18 -4.37 7.60
N GLU A 163 17.43 -4.11 8.87
CA GLU A 163 16.42 -4.20 9.92
C GLU A 163 15.23 -3.24 9.72
N ASP A 164 15.47 -2.10 9.06
CA ASP A 164 14.49 -1.04 8.76
C ASP A 164 13.86 -1.15 7.36
N ALA A 165 14.32 -2.11 6.53
CA ALA A 165 13.88 -2.27 5.16
C ALA A 165 12.92 -3.46 5.00
N LEU A 166 11.91 -3.27 4.12
CA LEU A 166 10.97 -4.31 3.72
C LEU A 166 11.61 -5.26 2.70
N CYS A 167 11.53 -6.55 2.95
CA CYS A 167 12.08 -7.59 2.10
C CYS A 167 11.46 -7.57 0.69
N LEU A 168 10.13 -7.39 0.59
CA LEU A 168 9.44 -7.29 -0.70
C LEU A 168 9.96 -6.12 -1.53
N ALA A 169 10.20 -4.95 -0.90
CA ALA A 169 10.73 -3.76 -1.56
C ALA A 169 12.17 -4.00 -2.07
N MET A 170 13.01 -4.61 -1.25
CA MET A 170 14.38 -4.95 -1.63
C MET A 170 14.43 -5.98 -2.77
N ALA A 171 13.54 -6.97 -2.74
CA ALA A 171 13.44 -7.95 -3.84
C ALA A 171 13.03 -7.28 -5.16
N ALA A 172 12.08 -6.34 -5.13
CA ALA A 172 11.66 -5.58 -6.32
C ALA A 172 12.78 -4.66 -6.83
N MET A 173 13.50 -3.97 -5.93
CA MET A 173 14.67 -3.15 -6.27
C MET A 173 15.74 -3.95 -7.02
N LEU A 174 15.89 -5.24 -6.68
CA LEU A 174 16.79 -6.18 -7.35
C LEU A 174 16.12 -6.94 -8.50
N ASN A 175 15.10 -6.34 -9.12
CA ASN A 175 14.42 -6.81 -10.31
C ASN A 175 13.76 -8.20 -10.18
N ASN A 176 13.32 -8.60 -8.99
CA ASN A 176 12.50 -9.80 -8.88
C ASN A 176 11.11 -9.53 -9.50
N PRO A 177 10.69 -10.28 -10.54
CA PRO A 177 9.47 -9.97 -11.31
C PRO A 177 8.20 -10.02 -10.46
N LEU A 178 8.09 -11.01 -9.57
CA LEU A 178 6.92 -11.17 -8.70
C LEU A 178 6.81 -10.02 -7.70
N ALA A 179 7.93 -9.64 -7.07
CA ALA A 179 7.98 -8.54 -6.13
C ALA A 179 7.62 -7.22 -6.82
N SER A 180 8.18 -6.96 -8.00
CA SER A 180 7.89 -5.75 -8.79
C SER A 180 6.42 -5.67 -9.19
N MET A 181 5.83 -6.78 -9.65
CA MET A 181 4.41 -6.85 -10.01
C MET A 181 3.51 -6.50 -8.83
N ILE A 182 3.76 -7.07 -7.66
CA ILE A 182 2.95 -6.82 -6.45
C ILE A 182 3.10 -5.37 -5.97
N LEU A 183 4.34 -4.85 -5.94
CA LEU A 183 4.57 -3.47 -5.51
C LEU A 183 3.98 -2.46 -6.47
N ASN A 184 4.07 -2.67 -7.78
CA ASN A 184 3.44 -1.80 -8.77
C ASN A 184 1.94 -1.71 -8.53
N GLU A 185 1.27 -2.83 -8.24
CA GLU A 185 -0.16 -2.81 -7.93
C GLU A 185 -0.46 -2.05 -6.63
N ILE A 186 0.34 -2.22 -5.58
CA ILE A 186 0.20 -1.46 -4.33
C ILE A 186 0.45 0.04 -4.56
N MET A 187 1.42 0.42 -5.37
CA MET A 187 1.77 1.80 -5.67
C MET A 187 0.78 2.51 -6.60
N ASN A 188 -0.02 1.74 -7.37
CA ASN A 188 -1.09 2.29 -8.21
C ASN A 188 -2.27 2.87 -7.41
N TYR A 189 -2.42 2.53 -6.13
CA TYR A 189 -3.42 3.18 -5.28
C TYR A 189 -3.05 4.64 -5.04
N ARG A 190 -3.93 5.55 -5.42
CA ARG A 190 -3.74 7.00 -5.23
C ARG A 190 -4.67 7.50 -4.13
N VAL A 191 -4.14 8.27 -3.19
CA VAL A 191 -4.92 9.01 -2.19
C VAL A 191 -5.01 10.45 -2.63
N ILE A 192 -6.22 10.89 -3.00
CA ILE A 192 -6.49 12.27 -3.40
C ILE A 192 -7.16 12.98 -2.22
N ASN A 193 -6.54 14.04 -1.71
CA ASN A 193 -7.11 14.90 -0.68
C ASN A 193 -7.67 16.16 -1.31
N MET A 194 -8.98 16.18 -1.55
CA MET A 194 -9.66 17.34 -2.16
C MET A 194 -9.70 18.59 -1.26
N ALA A 195 -9.42 18.44 0.05
CA ALA A 195 -9.38 19.58 0.97
C ALA A 195 -8.08 20.39 0.87
N SER A 196 -7.03 19.83 0.27
CA SER A 196 -5.77 20.52 -0.02
C SER A 196 -5.76 20.99 -1.48
N VAL A 197 -6.57 21.99 -1.78
CA VAL A 197 -6.78 22.54 -3.14
C VAL A 197 -5.48 23.08 -3.79
N GLY A 198 -4.39 23.22 -3.03
CA GLY A 198 -3.08 23.62 -3.56
C GLY A 198 -2.21 22.49 -4.11
N ASN A 199 -2.63 21.24 -3.91
CA ASN A 199 -1.91 20.03 -4.38
C ASN A 199 -2.86 19.14 -5.18
N ALA A 200 -3.69 19.73 -6.06
CA ALA A 200 -4.28 18.92 -7.13
C ALA A 200 -3.12 18.16 -7.81
N PRO A 201 -3.25 16.86 -8.10
CA PRO A 201 -2.23 16.20 -8.88
C PRO A 201 -2.03 17.06 -10.13
N ASP A 202 -0.78 17.47 -10.38
CA ASP A 202 -0.41 18.02 -11.67
C ASP A 202 -0.86 16.97 -12.68
N PHE A 203 -1.91 17.30 -13.43
CA PHE A 203 -2.22 16.56 -14.62
C PHE A 203 -1.09 16.92 -15.56
N ASP A 204 -0.09 16.05 -15.66
CA ASP A 204 0.94 16.18 -16.67
C ASP A 204 0.25 16.31 -18.02
N GLU A 205 0.29 17.51 -18.60
CA GLU A 205 -0.32 17.80 -19.90
C GLU A 205 0.15 16.80 -20.96
N GLU A 206 1.36 16.25 -20.81
CA GLU A 206 1.95 15.23 -21.70
C GLU A 206 1.29 13.84 -21.62
N ASN A 207 0.60 13.49 -20.52
CA ASN A 207 -0.03 12.17 -20.33
C ASN A 207 -1.56 12.19 -20.36
N THR A 208 -2.18 13.34 -20.57
CA THR A 208 -3.65 13.47 -20.66
C THR A 208 -4.06 13.31 -22.13
N ASN A 209 -4.29 12.09 -22.56
CA ASN A 209 -4.93 11.87 -23.85
C ASN A 209 -6.42 12.23 -23.77
N GLU A 210 -7.02 12.61 -24.90
CA GLU A 210 -8.44 13.04 -24.99
C GLU A 210 -9.39 12.03 -24.35
N GLU A 211 -9.11 10.73 -24.49
CA GLU A 211 -9.91 9.65 -23.94
C GLU A 211 -9.88 9.63 -22.39
N ALA A 212 -8.77 10.00 -21.78
CA ALA A 212 -8.66 10.12 -20.33
C ALA A 212 -9.43 11.34 -19.81
N ILE A 213 -9.39 12.45 -20.53
CA ILE A 213 -10.15 13.69 -20.22
C ILE A 213 -11.64 13.42 -20.33
N GLU A 214 -12.12 12.79 -21.41
CA GLU A 214 -13.54 12.45 -21.59
C GLU A 214 -14.04 11.53 -20.47
N ARG A 215 -13.25 10.54 -20.10
CA ARG A 215 -13.58 9.62 -19.00
C ARG A 215 -13.68 10.37 -17.67
N TYR A 216 -12.78 11.30 -17.42
CA TYR A 216 -12.76 12.13 -16.21
C TYR A 216 -13.97 13.07 -16.16
N LEU A 217 -14.29 13.77 -17.27
CA LEU A 217 -15.45 14.62 -17.39
C LEU A 217 -16.76 13.84 -17.19
N LYS A 218 -16.84 12.63 -17.70
CA LYS A 218 -17.98 11.73 -17.46
C LYS A 218 -18.18 11.42 -15.99
N TYR A 219 -17.11 11.17 -15.23
CA TYR A 219 -17.19 10.94 -13.79
C TYR A 219 -17.55 12.20 -13.02
N LEU A 220 -17.01 13.35 -13.41
CA LEU A 220 -17.34 14.65 -12.80
C LEU A 220 -18.82 15.00 -13.00
N LYS A 221 -19.37 14.78 -14.20
CA LYS A 221 -20.81 15.00 -14.49
C LYS A 221 -21.74 14.07 -13.72
N ILE A 222 -21.28 12.85 -13.39
CA ILE A 222 -22.03 11.95 -12.51
C ILE A 222 -22.02 12.46 -11.07
N ALA A 223 -20.91 13.03 -10.63
CA ALA A 223 -20.76 13.58 -9.28
C ALA A 223 -21.45 14.94 -9.10
N ASP A 224 -21.44 15.76 -10.13
CA ASP A 224 -22.11 17.08 -10.18
C ASP A 224 -22.79 17.28 -11.54
N PRO A 225 -24.11 17.00 -11.62
CA PRO A 225 -24.88 17.16 -12.85
C PRO A 225 -25.01 18.59 -13.38
N THR A 226 -24.59 19.59 -12.57
CA THR A 226 -24.66 21.03 -12.98
C THR A 226 -23.48 21.43 -13.86
N LEU A 227 -22.43 20.60 -13.96
CA LEU A 227 -21.30 20.84 -14.84
C LEU A 227 -21.73 20.75 -16.32
N THR A 228 -21.80 21.89 -16.97
CA THR A 228 -21.97 22.00 -18.42
C THR A 228 -20.62 21.91 -19.13
N ASN A 229 -20.63 21.57 -20.42
CA ASN A 229 -19.41 21.49 -21.25
C ASN A 229 -18.65 22.80 -21.28
#